data_1ba5ec03e0f53dd33823073dedfc2a11
#
_entry.id   1ba5ec03e0f53dd33823073dedfc2a11
#
_cell.length_a   1.000
_cell.length_b   1.000
_cell.length_c   1.000
_cell.angle_alpha   90.00
_cell.angle_beta   90.00
_cell.angle_gamma   90.00
#
_symmetry.space_group_name_H-M   'P 1'
#
loop_
_entity.id
_entity.type
_entity.pdbx_description
1 polymer ?
#
loop_
_entity_poly.entity_id
_entity_poly.type
_entity_poly.pdbx_seq_one_letter_code
_entity_poly.pdbx_strand_id
1 'polypeptide(L)'
;MKTVNDLFPNLIGQETAKLAITDWYNFEDQPLLIYGASGYGKTAYAESLGARTIDTTQFRGDRLSTILKPIKESEDGEILFFDEIHSLPGKVLEGLYKIIDKGTFFDTELGIDLPIPKVKFIFATNILNPLPEAFVNRCRFVELSRYSEDELKQIICKSYSITDENALESIVKASKGVPRTALSMAKSIIAGAKTEKYEELNEANVNSLLDSRFNINPETGLNQKEFLIVQKVVERGRLSTPAVANLLRINLKDAKAQYIEPLRASEWLAVSSQGVIPGYRAHANYKIFTKRTKE
;
A
#
# COMPACT_ATOMS: atom_id res chain seq x y z
N MET A 1 -24.61 -7.92 15.53
CA MET A 1 -23.13 -7.95 15.64
C MET A 1 -22.61 -8.65 14.39
N LYS A 2 -21.72 -8.03 13.65
CA LYS A 2 -21.11 -8.60 12.46
C LYS A 2 -19.84 -9.38 12.83
N THR A 3 -19.59 -10.49 12.14
CA THR A 3 -18.35 -11.26 12.28
C THR A 3 -17.31 -10.80 11.24
N VAL A 4 -16.06 -11.25 11.37
CA VAL A 4 -15.00 -11.02 10.37
C VAL A 4 -15.43 -11.50 8.97
N ASN A 5 -16.06 -12.68 8.91
CA ASN A 5 -16.53 -13.24 7.63
C ASN A 5 -17.71 -12.47 7.04
N ASP A 6 -18.56 -11.87 7.87
CA ASP A 6 -19.66 -11.02 7.39
C ASP A 6 -19.14 -9.72 6.76
N LEU A 7 -18.08 -9.15 7.34
CA LEU A 7 -17.51 -7.89 6.88
C LEU A 7 -16.49 -8.06 5.74
N PHE A 8 -15.71 -9.15 5.76
CA PHE A 8 -14.58 -9.36 4.86
C PHE A 8 -14.60 -10.72 4.14
N PRO A 9 -15.72 -11.13 3.53
CA PRO A 9 -15.88 -12.47 2.93
C PRO A 9 -14.90 -12.72 1.78
N ASN A 10 -14.41 -11.65 1.18
CA ASN A 10 -13.58 -11.70 -0.02
C ASN A 10 -12.14 -11.23 0.19
N LEU A 11 -11.79 -10.73 1.35
CA LEU A 11 -10.43 -10.27 1.64
C LEU A 11 -9.59 -11.42 2.21
N ILE A 12 -8.39 -11.57 1.68
CA ILE A 12 -7.41 -12.59 2.08
C ILE A 12 -6.36 -11.93 2.95
N GLY A 13 -5.93 -12.65 4.01
CA GLY A 13 -4.87 -12.21 4.89
C GLY A 13 -5.25 -11.07 5.84
N GLN A 14 -4.23 -10.51 6.52
CA GLN A 14 -4.38 -9.38 7.45
C GLN A 14 -5.33 -9.67 8.63
N GLU A 15 -5.29 -10.86 9.20
CA GLU A 15 -6.28 -11.33 10.18
C GLU A 15 -6.35 -10.42 11.42
N THR A 16 -5.20 -9.92 11.90
CA THR A 16 -5.16 -8.98 13.02
C THR A 16 -5.88 -7.66 12.70
N ALA A 17 -5.69 -7.13 11.49
CA ALA A 17 -6.36 -5.92 11.05
C ALA A 17 -7.88 -6.16 10.89
N LYS A 18 -8.28 -7.29 10.32
CA LYS A 18 -9.70 -7.65 10.19
C LYS A 18 -10.40 -7.72 11.54
N LEU A 19 -9.77 -8.37 12.54
CA LEU A 19 -10.31 -8.44 13.90
C LEU A 19 -10.46 -7.03 14.50
N ALA A 20 -9.42 -6.21 14.45
CA ALA A 20 -9.45 -4.85 15.00
C ALA A 20 -10.50 -3.96 14.31
N ILE A 21 -10.68 -4.09 12.98
CA ILE A 21 -11.71 -3.35 12.23
C ILE A 21 -13.11 -3.89 12.57
N THR A 22 -13.26 -5.20 12.79
CA THR A 22 -14.55 -5.79 13.20
C THR A 22 -14.96 -5.30 14.58
N ASP A 23 -14.02 -5.22 15.52
CA ASP A 23 -14.28 -4.67 16.85
C ASP A 23 -14.68 -3.20 16.77
N TRP A 24 -13.94 -2.40 16.01
CA TRP A 24 -14.29 -1.01 15.73
C TRP A 24 -15.70 -0.87 15.12
N TYR A 25 -16.02 -1.67 14.11
CA TYR A 25 -17.32 -1.61 13.44
C TYR A 25 -18.48 -1.85 14.40
N ASN A 26 -18.33 -2.83 15.31
CA ASN A 26 -19.40 -3.26 16.22
C ASN A 26 -19.51 -2.40 17.49
N PHE A 27 -18.41 -1.83 17.98
CA PHE A 27 -18.37 -1.33 19.37
C PHE A 27 -17.80 0.08 19.54
N GLU A 28 -17.16 0.66 18.53
CA GLU A 28 -16.46 1.92 18.69
C GLU A 28 -17.09 3.02 17.84
N ASP A 29 -17.17 4.25 18.40
CA ASP A 29 -17.67 5.43 17.69
C ASP A 29 -16.53 6.35 17.21
N GLN A 30 -15.31 6.16 17.71
CA GLN A 30 -14.14 6.93 17.26
C GLN A 30 -13.80 6.64 15.79
N PRO A 31 -13.19 7.58 15.05
CA PRO A 31 -12.76 7.33 13.69
C PRO A 31 -11.76 6.18 13.58
N LEU A 32 -11.78 5.45 12.47
CA LEU A 32 -10.79 4.45 12.12
C LEU A 32 -9.69 5.07 11.26
N LEU A 33 -8.41 4.86 11.59
CA LEU A 33 -7.28 5.23 10.75
C LEU A 33 -6.57 3.96 10.26
N ILE A 34 -6.69 3.67 8.97
CA ILE A 34 -6.01 2.54 8.33
C ILE A 34 -4.68 3.04 7.75
N TYR A 35 -3.58 2.57 8.31
CA TYR A 35 -2.24 2.84 7.85
C TYR A 35 -1.67 1.64 7.08
N GLY A 36 -0.91 1.90 6.02
CA GLY A 36 -0.22 0.85 5.28
C GLY A 36 0.31 1.34 3.96
N ALA A 37 1.31 0.65 3.41
CA ALA A 37 1.92 1.00 2.14
C ALA A 37 0.89 1.05 1.00
N SER A 38 1.21 1.78 -0.06
CA SER A 38 0.35 1.83 -1.26
C SER A 38 0.19 0.42 -1.84
N GLY A 39 -1.06 0.07 -2.19
CA GLY A 39 -1.37 -1.25 -2.76
C GLY A 39 -1.65 -2.36 -1.74
N TYR A 40 -1.66 -2.07 -0.42
CA TYR A 40 -1.97 -3.05 0.64
C TYR A 40 -3.47 -3.28 0.87
N GLY A 41 -4.34 -2.62 0.11
CA GLY A 41 -5.78 -2.90 0.15
C GLY A 41 -6.60 -1.99 1.07
N LYS A 42 -6.07 -0.85 1.56
CA LYS A 42 -6.81 0.08 2.44
C LYS A 42 -8.22 0.41 1.92
N THR A 43 -8.31 0.76 0.64
CA THR A 43 -9.58 1.05 -0.05
C THR A 43 -10.50 -0.18 -0.09
N ALA A 44 -9.96 -1.39 -0.32
CA ALA A 44 -10.74 -2.61 -0.34
C ALA A 44 -11.39 -2.94 1.02
N TYR A 45 -10.73 -2.61 2.13
CA TYR A 45 -11.33 -2.72 3.46
C TYR A 45 -12.49 -1.76 3.64
N ALA A 46 -12.34 -0.51 3.24
CA ALA A 46 -13.42 0.48 3.32
C ALA A 46 -14.62 0.10 2.42
N GLU A 47 -14.36 -0.34 1.20
CA GLU A 47 -15.38 -0.82 0.26
C GLU A 47 -16.14 -2.04 0.81
N SER A 48 -15.42 -2.97 1.45
CA SER A 48 -16.03 -4.17 2.06
C SER A 48 -16.99 -3.83 3.21
N LEU A 49 -16.77 -2.69 3.87
CA LEU A 49 -17.65 -2.15 4.90
C LEU A 49 -18.82 -1.33 4.34
N GLY A 50 -18.92 -1.18 3.02
CA GLY A 50 -19.93 -0.33 2.38
C GLY A 50 -19.67 1.17 2.53
N ALA A 51 -18.42 1.57 2.78
CA ALA A 51 -18.09 2.98 2.97
C ALA A 51 -18.17 3.77 1.66
N ARG A 52 -18.74 4.98 1.74
CA ARG A 52 -18.74 5.95 0.65
C ARG A 52 -17.39 6.66 0.58
N THR A 53 -16.69 6.53 -0.53
CA THR A 53 -15.38 7.17 -0.73
C THR A 53 -15.54 8.66 -0.99
N ILE A 54 -14.75 9.46 -0.25
CA ILE A 54 -14.59 10.90 -0.43
C ILE A 54 -13.19 11.13 -1.00
N ASP A 55 -13.13 11.67 -2.22
CA ASP A 55 -11.86 11.95 -2.89
C ASP A 55 -11.21 13.20 -2.30
N THR A 56 -10.18 12.99 -1.48
CA THR A 56 -9.44 14.08 -0.82
C THR A 56 -8.57 14.88 -1.78
N THR A 57 -8.23 14.36 -2.95
CA THR A 57 -7.37 15.04 -3.94
C THR A 57 -8.07 16.20 -4.63
N GLN A 58 -9.40 16.23 -4.61
CA GLN A 58 -10.21 17.33 -5.16
C GLN A 58 -10.28 18.55 -4.23
N PHE A 59 -9.90 18.40 -2.96
CA PHE A 59 -9.91 19.47 -1.99
C PHE A 59 -8.66 20.36 -2.13
N ARG A 60 -8.68 21.24 -3.13
CA ARG A 60 -7.64 22.24 -3.33
C ARG A 60 -7.97 23.50 -2.52
N GLY A 61 -7.10 23.81 -1.55
CA GLY A 61 -7.18 25.01 -0.71
C GLY A 61 -7.65 24.76 0.74
N ASP A 62 -7.54 25.79 1.59
CA ASP A 62 -7.78 25.71 3.04
C ASP A 62 -9.29 25.75 3.43
N ARG A 63 -10.20 25.40 2.55
CA ARG A 63 -11.64 25.53 2.81
C ARG A 63 -12.22 24.26 3.43
N LEU A 64 -12.37 24.28 4.74
CA LEU A 64 -13.08 23.24 5.49
C LEU A 64 -14.52 23.01 4.96
N SER A 65 -15.19 24.05 4.45
CA SER A 65 -16.54 23.98 3.89
C SER A 65 -16.69 22.94 2.76
N THR A 66 -15.63 22.71 1.98
CA THR A 66 -15.66 21.73 0.88
C THR A 66 -15.75 20.29 1.40
N ILE A 67 -15.06 19.99 2.53
CA ILE A 67 -15.10 18.67 3.18
C ILE A 67 -16.41 18.50 3.97
N LEU A 68 -16.96 19.59 4.49
CA LEU A 68 -18.22 19.56 5.21
C LEU A 68 -19.41 19.19 4.34
N LYS A 69 -19.38 19.54 3.05
CA LYS A 69 -20.49 19.25 2.15
C LYS A 69 -20.82 17.75 2.11
N PRO A 70 -19.91 16.82 1.77
CA PRO A 70 -20.22 15.40 1.77
C PRO A 70 -20.63 14.84 3.15
N ILE A 71 -20.15 15.46 4.26
CA ILE A 71 -20.56 15.06 5.61
C ILE A 71 -22.00 15.49 5.89
N LYS A 72 -22.36 16.75 5.54
CA LYS A 72 -23.73 17.27 5.71
C LYS A 72 -24.77 16.52 4.87
N GLU A 73 -24.38 16.05 3.70
CA GLU A 73 -25.23 15.32 2.75
C GLU A 73 -25.33 13.82 3.07
N SER A 74 -24.68 13.36 4.15
CA SER A 74 -24.73 11.96 4.59
C SER A 74 -26.01 11.67 5.36
N GLU A 75 -26.35 10.37 5.41
CA GLU A 75 -27.42 9.84 6.26
C GLU A 75 -26.86 9.26 7.56
N ASP A 76 -27.70 9.18 8.60
CA ASP A 76 -27.33 8.54 9.87
C ASP A 76 -26.95 7.05 9.64
N GLY A 77 -25.83 6.63 10.19
CA GLY A 77 -25.32 5.27 10.05
C GLY A 77 -24.44 5.04 8.82
N GLU A 78 -24.27 6.02 7.94
CA GLU A 78 -23.36 5.93 6.80
C GLU A 78 -21.90 5.88 7.27
N ILE A 79 -21.05 5.21 6.48
CA ILE A 79 -19.60 5.17 6.70
C ILE A 79 -18.94 6.01 5.61
N LEU A 80 -18.13 6.99 6.00
CA LEU A 80 -17.39 7.86 5.09
C LEU A 80 -15.92 7.49 5.08
N PHE A 81 -15.39 7.22 3.90
CA PHE A 81 -13.98 6.86 3.68
C PHE A 81 -13.21 7.98 3.01
N PHE A 82 -12.17 8.48 3.69
CA PHE A 82 -11.25 9.49 3.19
C PHE A 82 -9.91 8.84 2.87
N ASP A 83 -9.63 8.60 1.60
CA ASP A 83 -8.34 8.06 1.16
C ASP A 83 -7.27 9.15 1.13
N GLU A 84 -6.00 8.75 1.33
CA GLU A 84 -4.84 9.65 1.34
C GLU A 84 -5.04 10.91 2.21
N ILE A 85 -5.57 10.72 3.43
CA ILE A 85 -5.94 11.81 4.36
C ILE A 85 -4.79 12.78 4.62
N HIS A 86 -3.53 12.34 4.49
CA HIS A 86 -2.33 13.17 4.61
C HIS A 86 -2.20 14.25 3.53
N SER A 87 -2.99 14.17 2.45
CA SER A 87 -3.03 15.19 1.39
C SER A 87 -3.77 16.46 1.80
N LEU A 88 -4.57 16.39 2.87
CA LEU A 88 -5.32 17.53 3.36
C LEU A 88 -4.42 18.53 4.11
N PRO A 89 -4.65 19.83 3.95
CA PRO A 89 -3.97 20.86 4.74
C PRO A 89 -4.20 20.70 6.24
N GLY A 90 -3.18 20.95 7.07
CA GLY A 90 -3.25 20.79 8.52
C GLY A 90 -4.42 21.51 9.19
N LYS A 91 -4.75 22.74 8.74
CA LYS A 91 -5.93 23.50 9.23
C LYS A 91 -7.27 22.80 8.93
N VAL A 92 -7.35 22.13 7.78
CA VAL A 92 -8.55 21.38 7.39
C VAL A 92 -8.68 20.12 8.23
N LEU A 93 -7.56 19.40 8.48
CA LEU A 93 -7.52 18.27 9.41
C LEU A 93 -7.93 18.68 10.83
N GLU A 94 -7.41 19.82 11.33
CA GLU A 94 -7.81 20.36 12.62
C GLU A 94 -9.29 20.70 12.70
N GLY A 95 -9.86 21.28 11.64
CA GLY A 95 -11.28 21.53 11.55
C GLY A 95 -12.11 20.25 11.55
N LEU A 96 -11.68 19.27 10.75
CA LEU A 96 -12.37 17.99 10.61
C LEU A 96 -12.44 17.23 11.95
N TYR A 97 -11.33 17.09 12.67
CA TYR A 97 -11.38 16.37 13.94
C TYR A 97 -12.18 17.12 15.02
N LYS A 98 -12.15 18.46 15.04
CA LYS A 98 -13.01 19.25 15.96
C LYS A 98 -14.50 19.02 15.71
N ILE A 99 -14.88 18.89 14.45
CA ILE A 99 -16.24 18.59 14.04
C ILE A 99 -16.63 17.17 14.48
N ILE A 100 -15.74 16.20 14.28
CA ILE A 100 -15.97 14.82 14.70
C ILE A 100 -16.09 14.72 16.23
N ASP A 101 -15.21 15.37 16.98
CA ASP A 101 -15.23 15.38 18.45
C ASP A 101 -16.50 16.00 19.02
N LYS A 102 -16.97 17.11 18.41
CA LYS A 102 -18.16 17.84 18.88
C LYS A 102 -19.48 17.29 18.35
N GLY A 103 -19.45 16.58 17.23
CA GLY A 103 -20.66 16.21 16.47
C GLY A 103 -21.40 17.41 15.87
N THR A 104 -20.74 18.59 15.79
CA THR A 104 -21.31 19.83 15.27
C THR A 104 -20.30 20.59 14.42
N PHE A 105 -20.80 21.45 13.53
CA PHE A 105 -20.00 22.43 12.81
C PHE A 105 -20.59 23.82 12.97
N PHE A 106 -19.74 24.85 12.99
CA PHE A 106 -20.20 26.24 13.06
C PHE A 106 -20.62 26.73 11.67
N ASP A 107 -21.88 27.08 11.53
CA ASP A 107 -22.42 27.71 10.33
C ASP A 107 -22.23 29.23 10.40
N THR A 108 -21.41 29.78 9.50
CA THR A 108 -21.06 31.21 9.50
C THR A 108 -22.19 32.11 9.02
N GLU A 109 -23.14 31.59 8.25
CA GLU A 109 -24.29 32.36 7.76
C GLU A 109 -25.38 32.49 8.84
N LEU A 110 -25.59 31.40 9.58
CA LEU A 110 -26.58 31.38 10.66
C LEU A 110 -26.01 31.80 12.01
N GLY A 111 -24.68 31.82 12.17
CA GLY A 111 -23.98 32.16 13.41
C GLY A 111 -24.18 31.16 14.56
N ILE A 112 -24.52 29.91 14.26
CA ILE A 112 -24.81 28.85 15.23
C ILE A 112 -24.08 27.55 14.90
N ASP A 113 -23.94 26.70 15.92
CA ASP A 113 -23.47 25.31 15.74
C ASP A 113 -24.63 24.42 15.26
N LEU A 114 -24.43 23.73 14.14
CA LEU A 114 -25.37 22.77 13.59
C LEU A 114 -24.83 21.34 13.78
N PRO A 115 -25.69 20.36 14.11
CA PRO A 115 -25.28 18.98 14.23
C PRO A 115 -24.88 18.39 12.87
N ILE A 116 -23.91 17.48 12.88
CA ILE A 116 -23.63 16.61 11.74
C ILE A 116 -24.42 15.30 11.86
N PRO A 117 -24.73 14.62 10.75
CA PRO A 117 -25.29 13.27 10.79
C PRO A 117 -24.40 12.31 11.60
N LYS A 118 -25.00 11.29 12.20
CA LYS A 118 -24.28 10.25 12.94
C LYS A 118 -23.61 9.29 11.97
N VAL A 119 -22.45 9.67 11.46
CA VAL A 119 -21.65 8.89 10.50
C VAL A 119 -20.42 8.32 11.16
N LYS A 120 -19.93 7.16 10.64
CA LYS A 120 -18.63 6.62 11.00
C LYS A 120 -17.58 7.10 10.00
N PHE A 121 -16.38 7.39 10.49
CA PHE A 121 -15.29 7.88 9.65
C PHE A 121 -14.19 6.82 9.53
N ILE A 122 -13.76 6.56 8.31
CA ILE A 122 -12.57 5.79 7.99
C ILE A 122 -11.59 6.71 7.26
N PHE A 123 -10.38 6.81 7.79
CA PHE A 123 -9.27 7.51 7.18
C PHE A 123 -8.21 6.51 6.74
N ALA A 124 -7.59 6.76 5.59
CA ALA A 124 -6.46 5.96 5.12
C ALA A 124 -5.26 6.82 4.78
N THR A 125 -4.08 6.30 5.08
CA THR A 125 -2.81 6.93 4.73
C THR A 125 -1.69 5.92 4.56
N ASN A 126 -0.70 6.27 3.74
CA ASN A 126 0.57 5.57 3.65
C ASN A 126 1.72 6.33 4.32
N ILE A 127 1.45 7.52 4.87
CA ILE A 127 2.43 8.40 5.52
C ILE A 127 1.80 8.99 6.77
N LEU A 128 2.43 8.79 7.94
CA LEU A 128 1.94 9.33 9.22
C LEU A 128 2.51 10.72 9.53
N ASN A 129 3.74 11.00 9.13
CA ASN A 129 4.48 12.21 9.54
C ASN A 129 3.78 13.56 9.24
N PRO A 130 3.00 13.73 8.16
CA PRO A 130 2.27 14.99 7.96
C PRO A 130 1.02 15.13 8.83
N LEU A 131 0.54 14.03 9.45
CA LEU A 131 -0.68 14.06 10.26
C LEU A 131 -0.38 14.61 11.65
N PRO A 132 -1.21 15.55 12.17
CA PRO A 132 -1.06 16.00 13.55
C PRO A 132 -1.23 14.84 14.54
N GLU A 133 -0.36 14.76 15.54
CA GLU A 133 -0.44 13.72 16.57
C GLU A 133 -1.81 13.72 17.25
N ALA A 134 -2.35 14.90 17.50
CA ALA A 134 -3.69 15.06 18.06
C ALA A 134 -4.81 14.43 17.22
N PHE A 135 -4.65 14.38 15.89
CA PHE A 135 -5.58 13.70 14.98
C PHE A 135 -5.42 12.17 15.09
N VAL A 136 -4.18 11.68 15.02
CA VAL A 136 -3.88 10.23 15.08
C VAL A 136 -4.36 9.63 16.39
N ASN A 137 -4.13 10.32 17.53
CA ASN A 137 -4.51 9.85 18.87
C ASN A 137 -6.03 9.78 19.10
N ARG A 138 -6.84 10.40 18.24
CA ARG A 138 -8.31 10.33 18.29
C ARG A 138 -8.88 9.19 17.45
N CYS A 139 -8.04 8.52 16.68
CA CYS A 139 -8.48 7.45 15.80
C CYS A 139 -8.15 6.07 16.41
N ARG A 140 -8.99 5.10 16.13
CA ARG A 140 -8.61 3.69 16.25
C ARG A 140 -7.58 3.41 15.15
N PHE A 141 -6.34 3.18 15.54
CA PHE A 141 -5.25 2.92 14.60
C PHE A 141 -5.20 1.44 14.21
N VAL A 142 -5.17 1.16 12.91
CA VAL A 142 -5.00 -0.19 12.36
C VAL A 142 -3.95 -0.14 11.26
N GLU A 143 -2.93 -0.99 11.39
CA GLU A 143 -1.87 -1.12 10.40
C GLU A 143 -2.08 -2.35 9.51
N LEU A 144 -2.01 -2.16 8.20
CA LEU A 144 -1.92 -3.25 7.22
C LEU A 144 -0.45 -3.57 6.98
N SER A 145 -0.08 -4.80 7.25
CA SER A 145 1.28 -5.30 7.07
C SER A 145 1.52 -5.83 5.65
N ARG A 146 2.77 -6.15 5.37
CA ARG A 146 3.13 -6.83 4.14
C ARG A 146 2.47 -8.20 4.06
N TYR A 147 1.99 -8.56 2.88
CA TYR A 147 1.39 -9.87 2.62
C TYR A 147 2.48 -10.95 2.51
N SER A 148 2.18 -12.13 3.04
CA SER A 148 2.98 -13.33 2.85
C SER A 148 2.89 -13.82 1.39
N GLU A 149 3.81 -14.68 1.00
CA GLU A 149 3.81 -15.27 -0.34
C GLU A 149 2.56 -16.14 -0.55
N ASP A 150 2.14 -16.89 0.46
CA ASP A 150 0.93 -17.73 0.41
C ASP A 150 -0.36 -16.90 0.29
N GLU A 151 -0.47 -15.80 1.02
CA GLU A 151 -1.60 -14.87 0.88
C GLU A 151 -1.66 -14.27 -0.53
N LEU A 152 -0.51 -13.89 -1.10
CA LEU A 152 -0.46 -13.37 -2.46
C LEU A 152 -0.82 -14.41 -3.52
N LYS A 153 -0.38 -15.67 -3.36
CA LYS A 153 -0.81 -16.78 -4.22
C LYS A 153 -2.33 -16.93 -4.18
N GLN A 154 -2.93 -16.95 -2.99
CA GLN A 154 -4.38 -17.03 -2.84
C GLN A 154 -5.10 -15.84 -3.49
N ILE A 155 -4.58 -14.61 -3.35
CA ILE A 155 -5.14 -13.40 -3.98
C ILE A 155 -5.10 -13.50 -5.50
N ILE A 156 -3.99 -13.97 -6.07
CA ILE A 156 -3.84 -14.16 -7.52
C ILE A 156 -4.80 -15.23 -8.00
N CYS A 157 -4.82 -16.42 -7.35
CA CYS A 157 -5.68 -17.54 -7.73
C CYS A 157 -7.17 -17.22 -7.65
N LYS A 158 -7.58 -16.38 -6.67
CA LYS A 158 -8.97 -15.92 -6.57
C LYS A 158 -9.39 -15.05 -7.75
N SER A 159 -8.46 -14.31 -8.33
CA SER A 159 -8.73 -13.36 -9.42
C SER A 159 -8.43 -13.93 -10.81
N TYR A 160 -7.52 -14.88 -10.90
CA TYR A 160 -7.00 -15.41 -12.15
C TYR A 160 -6.74 -16.92 -12.06
N SER A 161 -7.08 -17.65 -13.13
CA SER A 161 -6.85 -19.10 -13.23
C SER A 161 -5.41 -19.40 -13.65
N ILE A 162 -4.45 -19.23 -12.73
CA ILE A 162 -3.07 -19.66 -12.92
C ILE A 162 -2.87 -20.91 -12.06
N THR A 163 -2.59 -22.06 -12.69
CA THR A 163 -2.53 -23.37 -12.03
C THR A 163 -1.12 -23.87 -11.77
N ASP A 164 -0.13 -23.35 -12.49
CA ASP A 164 1.29 -23.70 -12.29
C ASP A 164 1.84 -23.00 -11.06
N GLU A 165 2.27 -23.78 -10.08
CA GLU A 165 2.77 -23.29 -8.78
C GLU A 165 4.05 -22.47 -8.93
N ASN A 166 4.99 -22.88 -9.79
CA ASN A 166 6.24 -22.18 -10.02
C ASN A 166 6.00 -20.85 -10.77
N ALA A 167 5.04 -20.83 -11.69
CA ALA A 167 4.59 -19.61 -12.36
C ALA A 167 4.01 -18.61 -11.35
N LEU A 168 3.19 -19.07 -10.40
CA LEU A 168 2.66 -18.25 -9.31
C LEU A 168 3.79 -17.70 -8.42
N GLU A 169 4.76 -18.55 -8.05
CA GLU A 169 5.90 -18.14 -7.24
C GLU A 169 6.72 -17.04 -7.91
N SER A 170 6.94 -17.14 -9.22
CA SER A 170 7.65 -16.12 -9.98
C SER A 170 6.94 -14.76 -9.92
N ILE A 171 5.61 -14.74 -10.08
CA ILE A 171 4.79 -13.51 -9.99
C ILE A 171 4.81 -12.94 -8.56
N VAL A 172 4.63 -13.80 -7.57
CA VAL A 172 4.62 -13.42 -6.14
C VAL A 172 5.96 -12.80 -5.75
N LYS A 173 7.06 -13.44 -6.11
CA LYS A 173 8.43 -12.95 -5.87
C LYS A 173 8.65 -11.58 -6.50
N ALA A 174 8.22 -11.41 -7.76
CA ALA A 174 8.31 -10.14 -8.49
C ALA A 174 7.45 -9.04 -7.88
N SER A 175 6.32 -9.38 -7.25
CA SER A 175 5.38 -8.43 -6.63
C SER A 175 5.86 -7.83 -5.30
N LYS A 176 6.88 -8.41 -4.67
CA LYS A 176 7.51 -7.94 -3.43
C LYS A 176 6.54 -7.75 -2.25
N GLY A 177 5.55 -8.61 -2.11
CA GLY A 177 4.61 -8.55 -1.00
C GLY A 177 3.48 -7.52 -1.17
N VAL A 178 3.26 -6.98 -2.39
CA VAL A 178 2.27 -5.94 -2.68
C VAL A 178 1.13 -6.52 -3.52
N PRO A 179 -0.11 -6.69 -2.99
CA PRO A 179 -1.25 -7.27 -3.70
C PRO A 179 -1.58 -6.58 -5.02
N ARG A 180 -1.62 -5.25 -5.03
CA ARG A 180 -1.90 -4.46 -6.25
C ARG A 180 -0.89 -4.77 -7.36
N THR A 181 0.39 -4.88 -7.01
CA THR A 181 1.46 -5.21 -7.95
C THR A 181 1.30 -6.64 -8.45
N ALA A 182 1.02 -7.60 -7.56
CA ALA A 182 0.81 -9.00 -7.91
C ALA A 182 -0.35 -9.18 -8.91
N LEU A 183 -1.50 -8.56 -8.63
CA LEU A 183 -2.66 -8.60 -9.52
C LEU A 183 -2.41 -7.90 -10.87
N SER A 184 -1.73 -6.75 -10.87
CA SER A 184 -1.38 -6.04 -12.08
C SER A 184 -0.41 -6.84 -12.97
N MET A 185 0.58 -7.49 -12.36
CA MET A 185 1.52 -8.38 -13.07
C MET A 185 0.79 -9.60 -13.61
N ALA A 186 0.00 -10.31 -12.82
CA ALA A 186 -0.78 -11.47 -13.26
C ALA A 186 -1.67 -11.12 -14.46
N LYS A 187 -2.39 -10.00 -14.39
CA LYS A 187 -3.22 -9.50 -15.52
C LYS A 187 -2.39 -9.26 -16.78
N SER A 188 -1.24 -8.61 -16.66
CA SER A 188 -0.37 -8.30 -17.79
C SER A 188 0.27 -9.56 -18.39
N ILE A 189 0.64 -10.52 -17.55
CA ILE A 189 1.20 -11.82 -17.98
C ILE A 189 0.15 -12.61 -18.74
N ILE A 190 -1.09 -12.71 -18.25
CA ILE A 190 -2.18 -13.38 -18.95
C ILE A 190 -2.46 -12.72 -20.31
N ALA A 191 -2.49 -11.40 -20.36
CA ALA A 191 -2.64 -10.66 -21.61
C ALA A 191 -1.46 -10.90 -22.56
N GLY A 192 -0.24 -10.97 -22.03
CA GLY A 192 0.98 -11.28 -22.75
C GLY A 192 0.97 -12.67 -23.36
N ALA A 193 0.60 -13.66 -22.58
CA ALA A 193 0.52 -15.04 -23.04
C ALA A 193 -0.44 -15.19 -24.25
N LYS A 194 -1.57 -14.52 -24.21
CA LYS A 194 -2.51 -14.49 -25.35
C LYS A 194 -1.91 -13.84 -26.59
N THR A 195 -1.13 -12.76 -26.41
CA THR A 195 -0.48 -12.05 -27.53
C THR A 195 0.64 -12.88 -28.15
N GLU A 196 1.43 -13.57 -27.32
CA GLU A 196 2.55 -14.41 -27.75
C GLU A 196 2.12 -15.84 -28.09
N LYS A 197 0.79 -16.14 -27.98
CA LYS A 197 0.18 -17.43 -28.28
C LYS A 197 0.77 -18.60 -27.48
N TYR A 198 1.09 -18.35 -26.20
CA TYR A 198 1.44 -19.43 -25.29
C TYR A 198 0.18 -20.25 -24.96
N GLU A 199 0.27 -21.56 -25.08
CA GLU A 199 -0.84 -22.48 -24.77
C GLU A 199 -1.06 -22.60 -23.26
N GLU A 200 0.03 -22.50 -22.48
CA GLU A 200 0.01 -22.65 -21.03
C GLU A 200 0.85 -21.56 -20.34
N LEU A 201 0.42 -21.17 -19.13
CA LEU A 201 1.15 -20.29 -18.23
C LEU A 201 2.04 -21.12 -17.29
N ASN A 202 3.08 -21.76 -17.83
CA ASN A 202 4.10 -22.40 -17.03
C ASN A 202 5.20 -21.42 -16.57
N GLU A 203 6.08 -21.87 -15.68
CA GLU A 203 7.18 -21.07 -15.14
C GLU A 203 8.03 -20.39 -16.23
N ALA A 204 8.43 -21.14 -17.27
CA ALA A 204 9.31 -20.63 -18.33
C ALA A 204 8.65 -19.48 -19.11
N ASN A 205 7.38 -19.61 -19.47
CA ASN A 205 6.61 -18.60 -20.18
C ASN A 205 6.38 -17.35 -19.30
N VAL A 206 6.06 -17.54 -18.02
CA VAL A 206 5.88 -16.45 -17.07
C VAL A 206 7.20 -15.71 -16.85
N ASN A 207 8.31 -16.41 -16.70
CA ASN A 207 9.63 -15.82 -16.54
C ASN A 207 10.04 -15.01 -17.78
N SER A 208 9.76 -15.51 -18.98
CA SER A 208 9.96 -14.77 -20.23
C SER A 208 9.14 -13.48 -20.29
N LEU A 209 7.88 -13.53 -19.85
CA LEU A 209 6.99 -12.37 -19.80
C LEU A 209 7.36 -11.38 -18.68
N LEU A 210 7.87 -11.84 -17.55
CA LEU A 210 8.40 -10.96 -16.49
C LEU A 210 9.62 -10.19 -16.98
N ASP A 211 10.55 -10.85 -17.68
CA ASP A 211 11.71 -10.19 -18.26
C ASP A 211 11.31 -9.23 -19.37
N SER A 212 10.59 -9.69 -20.41
CA SER A 212 10.26 -8.88 -21.58
C SER A 212 9.35 -7.69 -21.30
N ARG A 213 8.38 -7.81 -20.39
CA ARG A 213 7.37 -6.79 -20.10
C ARG A 213 7.70 -5.88 -18.93
N PHE A 214 8.43 -6.40 -17.94
CA PHE A 214 8.71 -5.67 -16.69
C PHE A 214 10.20 -5.45 -16.46
N ASN A 215 11.09 -6.00 -17.29
CA ASN A 215 12.55 -6.04 -17.07
C ASN A 215 12.90 -6.60 -15.68
N ILE A 216 12.19 -7.65 -15.26
CA ILE A 216 12.39 -8.30 -13.97
C ILE A 216 13.18 -9.57 -14.17
N ASN A 217 14.29 -9.69 -13.45
CA ASN A 217 15.07 -10.92 -13.38
C ASN A 217 14.26 -11.98 -12.62
N PRO A 218 13.91 -13.13 -13.24
CA PRO A 218 13.03 -14.13 -12.62
C PRO A 218 13.67 -14.82 -11.39
N GLU A 219 14.99 -14.97 -11.36
CA GLU A 219 15.69 -15.59 -10.23
C GLU A 219 15.57 -14.74 -8.94
N THR A 220 15.64 -13.41 -9.08
CA THR A 220 15.66 -12.48 -7.95
C THR A 220 14.34 -11.75 -7.73
N GLY A 221 13.49 -11.62 -8.74
CA GLY A 221 12.32 -10.75 -8.71
C GLY A 221 12.66 -9.25 -8.73
N LEU A 222 13.90 -8.89 -9.04
CA LEU A 222 14.36 -7.51 -9.10
C LEU A 222 14.36 -6.99 -10.54
N ASN A 223 13.96 -5.71 -10.72
CA ASN A 223 14.20 -5.04 -11.99
C ASN A 223 15.67 -4.65 -12.15
N GLN A 224 16.08 -4.26 -13.36
CA GLN A 224 17.48 -3.92 -13.67
C GLN A 224 18.10 -2.89 -12.72
N LYS A 225 17.37 -1.83 -12.37
CA LYS A 225 17.86 -0.78 -11.47
C LYS A 225 18.02 -1.30 -10.03
N GLU A 226 17.04 -2.06 -9.56
CA GLU A 226 17.08 -2.68 -8.25
C GLU A 226 18.22 -3.71 -8.15
N PHE A 227 18.36 -4.55 -9.18
CA PHE A 227 19.44 -5.49 -9.28
C PHE A 227 20.81 -4.79 -9.20
N LEU A 228 20.99 -3.71 -9.96
CA LEU A 228 22.20 -2.90 -9.95
C LEU A 228 22.50 -2.33 -8.56
N ILE A 229 21.48 -1.82 -7.85
CA ILE A 229 21.66 -1.32 -6.47
C ILE A 229 22.14 -2.43 -5.56
N VAL A 230 21.42 -3.56 -5.53
CA VAL A 230 21.77 -4.68 -4.65
C VAL A 230 23.15 -5.22 -4.98
N GLN A 231 23.48 -5.38 -6.26
CA GLN A 231 24.80 -5.80 -6.72
C GLN A 231 25.89 -4.86 -6.19
N LYS A 232 25.73 -3.55 -6.35
CA LYS A 232 26.71 -2.57 -5.87
C LYS A 232 26.83 -2.53 -4.35
N VAL A 233 25.75 -2.77 -3.65
CA VAL A 233 25.76 -2.88 -2.17
C VAL A 233 26.49 -4.15 -1.74
N VAL A 234 26.26 -5.28 -2.42
CA VAL A 234 26.98 -6.55 -2.16
C VAL A 234 28.47 -6.43 -2.46
N GLU A 235 28.84 -5.84 -3.61
CA GLU A 235 30.25 -5.65 -4.02
C GLU A 235 31.03 -4.76 -3.06
N ARG A 236 30.43 -3.70 -2.53
CA ARG A 236 31.08 -2.69 -1.68
C ARG A 236 30.84 -2.86 -0.18
N GLY A 237 29.98 -3.81 0.20
CA GLY A 237 29.52 -4.02 1.57
C GLY A 237 28.52 -2.97 2.05
N ARG A 238 28.52 -1.77 1.47
CA ARG A 238 27.57 -0.68 1.79
C ARG A 238 27.55 0.41 0.71
N LEU A 239 26.42 1.15 0.63
CA LEU A 239 26.30 2.37 -0.15
C LEU A 239 25.55 3.42 0.67
N SER A 240 25.97 4.70 0.56
CA SER A 240 25.18 5.81 1.10
C SER A 240 23.96 6.10 0.23
N THR A 241 22.90 6.69 0.79
CA THR A 241 21.72 7.09 0.00
C THR A 241 22.07 8.03 -1.17
N PRO A 242 22.97 9.03 -0.99
CA PRO A 242 23.44 9.82 -2.12
C PRO A 242 24.16 9.01 -3.20
N ALA A 243 24.92 7.97 -2.82
CA ALA A 243 25.60 7.11 -3.79
C ALA A 243 24.60 6.30 -4.63
N VAL A 244 23.49 5.83 -4.02
CA VAL A 244 22.39 5.17 -4.74
C VAL A 244 21.69 6.16 -5.69
N ALA A 245 21.42 7.38 -5.25
CA ALA A 245 20.81 8.42 -6.08
C ALA A 245 21.68 8.74 -7.31
N ASN A 246 22.99 8.90 -7.12
CA ASN A 246 23.95 9.14 -8.18
C ASN A 246 24.06 7.95 -9.15
N LEU A 247 24.07 6.71 -8.63
CA LEU A 247 24.09 5.49 -9.43
C LEU A 247 22.93 5.43 -10.42
N LEU A 248 21.76 5.85 -10.01
CA LEU A 248 20.53 5.85 -10.82
C LEU A 248 20.27 7.17 -11.57
N ARG A 249 21.09 8.22 -11.33
CA ARG A 249 20.91 9.59 -11.86
C ARG A 249 19.54 10.18 -11.52
N ILE A 250 19.10 10.02 -10.27
CA ILE A 250 17.83 10.53 -9.74
C ILE A 250 18.07 11.35 -8.47
N ASN A 251 17.05 12.09 -8.00
CA ASN A 251 17.17 12.82 -6.75
C ASN A 251 17.12 11.90 -5.52
N LEU A 252 17.54 12.40 -4.38
CA LEU A 252 17.62 11.65 -3.11
C LEU A 252 16.27 11.14 -2.62
N LYS A 253 15.22 11.95 -2.78
CA LYS A 253 13.87 11.63 -2.35
C LYS A 253 13.33 10.43 -3.14
N ASP A 254 13.51 10.45 -4.45
CA ASP A 254 13.10 9.37 -5.35
C ASP A 254 13.93 8.10 -5.12
N ALA A 255 15.24 8.22 -4.93
CA ALA A 255 16.09 7.08 -4.60
C ALA A 255 15.63 6.36 -3.34
N LYS A 256 15.27 7.13 -2.31
CA LYS A 256 14.76 6.58 -1.05
C LYS A 256 13.39 5.93 -1.24
N ALA A 257 12.43 6.67 -1.79
CA ALA A 257 11.03 6.25 -1.86
C ALA A 257 10.79 5.12 -2.88
N GLN A 258 11.43 5.19 -4.05
CA GLN A 258 11.15 4.25 -5.15
C GLN A 258 12.01 2.99 -5.12
N TYR A 259 13.19 3.03 -4.46
CA TYR A 259 14.14 1.91 -4.50
C TYR A 259 14.57 1.45 -3.12
N ILE A 260 15.10 2.33 -2.26
CA ILE A 260 15.68 1.91 -0.98
C ILE A 260 14.62 1.34 -0.05
N GLU A 261 13.51 2.04 0.17
CA GLU A 261 12.45 1.56 1.06
C GLU A 261 11.76 0.27 0.55
N PRO A 262 11.40 0.12 -0.73
CA PRO A 262 10.89 -1.15 -1.26
C PRO A 262 11.88 -2.30 -1.14
N LEU A 263 13.17 -2.06 -1.44
CA LEU A 263 14.21 -3.09 -1.30
C LEU A 263 14.47 -3.47 0.15
N ARG A 264 14.36 -2.51 1.08
CA ARG A 264 14.42 -2.76 2.52
C ARG A 264 13.23 -3.57 2.99
N ALA A 265 12.02 -3.16 2.64
CA ALA A 265 10.79 -3.87 2.98
C ALA A 265 10.77 -5.30 2.45
N SER A 266 11.44 -5.56 1.32
CA SER A 266 11.59 -6.89 0.72
C SER A 266 12.88 -7.62 1.13
N GLU A 267 13.58 -7.14 2.17
CA GLU A 267 14.78 -7.76 2.76
C GLU A 267 15.99 -7.89 1.83
N TRP A 268 15.99 -7.22 0.69
CA TRP A 268 17.16 -7.12 -0.18
C TRP A 268 18.22 -6.18 0.37
N LEU A 269 17.79 -5.13 1.09
CA LEU A 269 18.65 -4.18 1.78
C LEU A 269 18.32 -4.11 3.26
N ALA A 270 19.30 -3.77 4.07
CA ALA A 270 19.13 -3.33 5.46
C ALA A 270 19.73 -1.92 5.61
N VAL A 271 19.33 -1.20 6.65
CA VAL A 271 19.80 0.18 6.91
C VAL A 271 20.78 0.17 8.08
N SER A 272 21.87 0.88 7.90
CA SER A 272 22.86 1.18 8.95
C SER A 272 22.95 2.69 9.17
N SER A 273 23.66 3.12 10.21
CA SER A 273 23.94 4.55 10.47
C SER A 273 24.66 5.27 9.33
N GLN A 274 25.34 4.52 8.44
CA GLN A 274 26.16 5.03 7.36
C GLN A 274 25.59 4.77 5.95
N GLY A 275 24.37 4.26 5.85
CA GLY A 275 23.72 3.97 4.56
C GLY A 275 23.05 2.61 4.50
N VAL A 276 22.94 2.06 3.29
CA VAL A 276 22.33 0.74 3.05
C VAL A 276 23.41 -0.34 2.95
N ILE A 277 23.10 -1.51 3.52
CA ILE A 277 23.93 -2.71 3.54
C ILE A 277 23.15 -3.88 2.93
N PRO A 278 23.80 -5.01 2.57
CA PRO A 278 23.08 -6.18 2.09
C PRO A 278 22.08 -6.68 3.13
N GLY A 279 20.83 -6.93 2.71
CA GLY A 279 19.80 -7.55 3.54
C GLY A 279 19.88 -9.09 3.49
N TYR A 280 18.96 -9.74 4.21
CA TYR A 280 18.92 -11.21 4.30
C TYR A 280 18.86 -11.89 2.92
N ARG A 281 17.99 -11.44 2.02
CA ARG A 281 17.85 -12.01 0.68
C ARG A 281 19.10 -11.79 -0.19
N ALA A 282 19.79 -10.67 -0.03
CA ALA A 282 21.02 -10.41 -0.75
C ALA A 282 22.14 -11.37 -0.30
N HIS A 283 22.25 -11.66 0.99
CA HIS A 283 23.19 -12.65 1.52
C HIS A 283 22.84 -14.08 1.05
N ALA A 284 21.57 -14.47 1.09
CA ALA A 284 21.13 -15.79 0.63
C ALA A 284 21.40 -16.01 -0.87
N ASN A 285 21.37 -14.94 -1.67
CA ASN A 285 21.58 -14.96 -3.13
C ASN A 285 22.94 -14.38 -3.56
N TYR A 286 23.92 -14.33 -2.67
CA TYR A 286 25.22 -13.68 -2.88
C TYR A 286 25.91 -14.08 -4.20
N LYS A 287 25.85 -15.35 -4.58
CA LYS A 287 26.46 -15.88 -5.80
C LYS A 287 25.88 -15.26 -7.09
N ILE A 288 24.62 -14.86 -7.10
CA ILE A 288 23.98 -14.24 -8.26
C ILE A 288 24.60 -12.87 -8.54
N PHE A 289 24.90 -12.10 -7.47
CA PHE A 289 25.44 -10.74 -7.59
C PHE A 289 26.97 -10.70 -7.78
N THR A 290 27.66 -11.79 -7.47
CA THR A 290 29.13 -11.87 -7.57
C THR A 290 29.65 -12.62 -8.80
N LYS A 291 28.75 -13.24 -9.57
CA LYS A 291 29.15 -13.77 -10.89
C LYS A 291 29.62 -12.60 -11.75
N ARG A 292 30.93 -12.46 -11.95
CA ARG A 292 31.47 -11.56 -12.97
C ARG A 292 30.84 -11.97 -14.30
N THR A 293 30.14 -11.06 -14.97
CA THR A 293 29.88 -11.16 -16.40
C THR A 293 31.25 -11.37 -17.07
N LYS A 294 31.51 -12.59 -17.52
CA LYS A 294 32.57 -12.84 -18.46
C LYS A 294 32.06 -12.31 -19.81
N GLU A 295 32.40 -11.11 -20.12
CA GLU A 295 32.55 -10.60 -21.47
C GLU A 295 34.01 -10.21 -21.71
#